data_931830e20e33d2964acaaa72c87fc4f4
#
_entry.id   931830e20e33d2964acaaa72c87fc4f4
#
_cell.length_a   1.000
_cell.length_b   1.000
_cell.length_c   1.000
_cell.angle_alpha   90.00
_cell.angle_beta   90.00
_cell.angle_gamma   90.00
#
_symmetry.space_group_name_H-M   'P 1'
#
loop_
_entity.id
_entity.type
_entity.pdbx_description
1 polymer ?
#
loop_
_entity_poly.entity_id
_entity_poly.type
_entity_poly.pdbx_seq_one_letter_code
_entity_poly.pdbx_strand_id
1 'polypeptide(L)'
;MRNILLAGGIVCLFACNQPAAMTSSPAPAATFSVEGKNALVYTTADSTGLRMSPTDTLTFKDLAQPVETDVCVFVDPTRTFQTFLGIGGALTDASAETFAKLPKDKQQELLTAYYDPQKGIGYTLGRTNIHSCDFSSGSYTYVADRDSTLQTFNIDHDRQFRIPFIKQVIAAAGGKLTLFSSPWSPPAWMKTNNEMIHGGQLRPEYYQTWAGYMAKFIKAYEKEGIPIWGTTIQNEPMATQKWESCKYTAENERDFLKNYLGPTFEKEGLGDKKIIVWDHNRDLIYQQASVILNDPDAAKYAWGVGFHWYEDWSGGSQVFENVQRVHETFPDKNLLFTEGCNGPFNMDSIHDWKLGERYGRSMIHDFNDGTVGWTDWNVLLDEQGGPNHVQNFCFAPIHADTRTGQLIYTNAYYYIGHFSKFIRPGAKRVISAASRSPFLTTAFLNEDGKLVVVVMNQTNKKIPYKLWIAGKAADVTSLPHSIATLLL
;
A
#
# COMPACT_ATOMS: atom_id res chain seq x y z
N MET A 1 41.42 80.40 18.89
CA MET A 1 41.71 80.76 17.49
C MET A 1 41.73 79.54 16.66
N ARG A 2 40.90 79.45 15.75
CA ARG A 2 40.73 78.64 14.53
C ARG A 2 39.41 77.90 14.39
N ASN A 3 38.56 78.51 13.61
CA ASN A 3 37.27 77.99 13.11
C ASN A 3 37.50 76.75 12.25
N ILE A 4 36.64 75.74 12.42
CA ILE A 4 36.44 74.69 11.44
C ILE A 4 34.94 74.68 11.10
N LEU A 5 34.65 74.98 9.85
CA LEU A 5 33.31 74.88 9.23
C LEU A 5 32.92 73.37 9.12
N LEU A 6 31.70 73.05 9.54
CA LEU A 6 31.02 71.82 9.19
C LEU A 6 30.14 72.10 7.95
N ALA A 7 30.41 71.37 6.86
CA ALA A 7 29.55 71.28 5.72
C ALA A 7 28.51 70.16 5.91
N GLY A 8 27.22 70.54 5.97
CA GLY A 8 26.13 69.58 6.03
C GLY A 8 25.75 69.06 4.64
N GLY A 9 25.91 67.80 4.40
CA GLY A 9 25.41 67.10 3.22
C GLY A 9 23.98 66.60 3.44
N ILE A 10 23.04 67.15 2.65
CA ILE A 10 21.65 66.64 2.60
C ILE A 10 21.62 65.40 1.73
N VAL A 11 21.33 64.25 2.31
CA VAL A 11 21.03 63.01 1.58
C VAL A 11 19.51 62.95 1.34
N CYS A 12 19.09 63.16 0.11
CA CYS A 12 17.71 62.90 -0.30
C CYS A 12 17.48 61.40 -0.46
N LEU A 13 16.75 60.78 0.46
CA LEU A 13 16.22 59.43 0.32
C LEU A 13 14.99 59.43 -0.59
N PHE A 14 15.15 58.96 -1.82
CA PHE A 14 14.02 58.59 -2.67
C PHE A 14 13.41 57.27 -2.17
N ALA A 15 12.27 57.35 -1.51
CA ALA A 15 11.43 56.19 -1.22
C ALA A 15 10.72 55.72 -2.49
N CYS A 16 11.19 54.63 -3.11
CA CYS A 16 10.43 53.95 -4.14
C CYS A 16 9.25 53.21 -3.47
N ASN A 17 8.06 53.77 -3.59
CA ASN A 17 6.82 53.06 -3.31
C ASN A 17 6.58 52.02 -4.42
N GLN A 18 6.94 50.76 -4.20
CA GLN A 18 6.39 49.66 -4.98
C GLN A 18 4.97 49.35 -4.47
N PRO A 19 3.96 49.24 -5.36
CA PRO A 19 2.66 48.76 -4.93
C PRO A 19 2.78 47.33 -4.44
N ALA A 20 2.35 47.08 -3.20
CA ALA A 20 2.25 45.71 -2.65
C ALA A 20 1.35 44.88 -3.57
N ALA A 21 1.91 43.79 -4.13
CA ALA A 21 1.13 42.82 -4.84
C ALA A 21 0.08 42.27 -3.86
N MET A 22 -1.19 42.49 -4.14
CA MET A 22 -2.28 41.85 -3.46
C MET A 22 -2.13 40.33 -3.72
N THR A 23 -1.60 39.60 -2.75
CA THR A 23 -1.73 38.14 -2.73
C THR A 23 -3.22 37.82 -2.60
N SER A 24 -3.84 37.38 -3.68
CA SER A 24 -5.18 36.82 -3.64
C SER A 24 -5.18 35.69 -2.62
N SER A 25 -5.94 35.83 -1.54
CA SER A 25 -6.22 34.71 -0.66
C SER A 25 -6.74 33.57 -1.51
N PRO A 26 -6.25 32.34 -1.33
CA PRO A 26 -6.80 31.19 -2.04
C PRO A 26 -8.31 31.16 -1.76
N ALA A 27 -9.11 30.96 -2.82
CA ALA A 27 -10.55 30.79 -2.69
C ALA A 27 -10.82 29.71 -1.63
N PRO A 28 -11.79 29.90 -0.73
CA PRO A 28 -12.12 28.89 0.26
C PRO A 28 -12.43 27.58 -0.48
N ALA A 29 -11.75 26.51 -0.10
CA ALA A 29 -12.01 25.18 -0.64
C ALA A 29 -13.51 24.90 -0.51
N ALA A 30 -14.15 24.40 -1.57
CA ALA A 30 -15.57 24.09 -1.57
C ALA A 30 -15.87 23.21 -0.35
N THR A 31 -16.66 23.71 0.58
CA THR A 31 -17.02 22.99 1.80
C THR A 31 -17.94 21.85 1.39
N PHE A 32 -17.55 20.62 1.72
CA PHE A 32 -18.41 19.46 1.53
C PHE A 32 -19.72 19.67 2.30
N SER A 33 -20.86 19.43 1.64
CA SER A 33 -22.18 19.53 2.28
C SER A 33 -22.95 18.22 2.08
N VAL A 34 -23.65 17.77 3.11
CA VAL A 34 -24.60 16.66 3.06
C VAL A 34 -26.03 17.13 2.68
N GLU A 35 -26.24 18.45 2.46
CA GLU A 35 -27.54 19.02 2.11
C GLU A 35 -28.08 18.38 0.83
N GLY A 36 -29.28 17.82 0.92
CA GLY A 36 -29.92 17.13 -0.21
C GLY A 36 -29.26 15.82 -0.66
N LYS A 37 -28.23 15.34 0.06
CA LYS A 37 -27.57 14.08 -0.23
C LYS A 37 -28.13 12.94 0.60
N ASN A 38 -28.08 11.73 0.03
CA ASN A 38 -28.30 10.47 0.72
C ASN A 38 -26.98 9.70 0.80
N ALA A 39 -26.81 8.89 1.84
CA ALA A 39 -25.68 7.96 1.93
C ALA A 39 -26.16 6.55 1.56
N LEU A 40 -25.52 5.95 0.55
CA LEU A 40 -25.71 4.54 0.23
C LEU A 40 -24.83 3.69 1.16
N VAL A 41 -25.43 2.66 1.76
CA VAL A 41 -24.72 1.76 2.68
C VAL A 41 -24.49 0.41 2.01
N TYR A 42 -23.25 -0.02 1.99
CA TYR A 42 -22.83 -1.36 1.58
C TYR A 42 -22.31 -2.11 2.80
N THR A 43 -22.75 -3.35 3.01
CA THR A 43 -22.42 -4.11 4.20
C THR A 43 -21.89 -5.51 3.87
N THR A 44 -20.88 -5.92 4.63
CA THR A 44 -20.43 -7.32 4.79
C THR A 44 -20.56 -7.68 6.25
N ALA A 45 -21.28 -8.76 6.58
CA ALA A 45 -21.55 -9.14 7.96
C ALA A 45 -21.53 -10.65 8.16
N ASP A 46 -20.97 -11.09 9.31
CA ASP A 46 -20.90 -12.50 9.68
C ASP A 46 -22.30 -13.11 9.84
N SER A 47 -22.37 -14.42 9.63
CA SER A 47 -23.61 -15.21 9.76
C SER A 47 -24.78 -14.67 8.93
N THR A 48 -24.48 -13.95 7.83
CA THR A 48 -25.44 -13.44 6.85
C THR A 48 -24.99 -13.74 5.42
N GLY A 49 -25.90 -13.52 4.44
CA GLY A 49 -25.55 -13.52 3.01
C GLY A 49 -24.95 -12.19 2.51
N LEU A 50 -24.73 -11.20 3.38
CA LEU A 50 -24.24 -9.88 2.98
C LEU A 50 -22.75 -9.92 2.67
N ARG A 51 -22.41 -9.55 1.44
CA ARG A 51 -21.03 -9.49 0.92
C ARG A 51 -20.90 -8.27 0.03
N MET A 52 -20.50 -7.13 0.60
CA MET A 52 -20.53 -5.80 -0.03
C MET A 52 -21.92 -5.50 -0.63
N SER A 53 -22.96 -5.97 0.01
CA SER A 53 -24.34 -5.84 -0.47
C SER A 53 -24.89 -4.45 -0.12
N PRO A 54 -25.63 -3.78 -1.02
CA PRO A 54 -26.37 -2.58 -0.67
C PRO A 54 -27.45 -2.94 0.37
N THR A 55 -27.45 -2.23 1.51
CA THR A 55 -28.33 -2.57 2.63
C THR A 55 -29.24 -1.43 3.04
N ASP A 56 -28.85 -0.18 2.80
CA ASP A 56 -29.67 0.98 3.20
C ASP A 56 -29.37 2.22 2.34
N THR A 57 -30.29 3.19 2.42
CA THR A 57 -30.12 4.54 1.87
C THR A 57 -30.51 5.52 2.96
N LEU A 58 -29.54 6.20 3.53
CA LEU A 58 -29.71 7.08 4.68
C LEU A 58 -30.01 8.51 4.26
N THR A 59 -30.94 9.15 4.97
CA THR A 59 -31.20 10.59 4.87
C THR A 59 -30.67 11.32 6.10
N PHE A 60 -30.12 12.52 5.90
CA PHE A 60 -29.61 13.35 6.97
C PHE A 60 -30.69 14.29 7.52
N LYS A 61 -30.70 14.46 8.84
CA LYS A 61 -31.56 15.41 9.56
C LYS A 61 -30.68 16.36 10.36
N ASP A 62 -31.21 17.54 10.65
CA ASP A 62 -30.51 18.50 11.50
C ASP A 62 -30.27 17.91 12.91
N LEU A 63 -29.03 17.96 13.33
CA LEU A 63 -28.57 17.63 14.68
C LEU A 63 -27.35 18.49 15.00
N ALA A 64 -27.59 19.66 15.61
CA ALA A 64 -26.53 20.66 15.83
C ALA A 64 -25.39 20.12 16.69
N GLN A 65 -25.68 19.39 17.75
CA GLN A 65 -24.69 18.84 18.67
C GLN A 65 -25.20 17.50 19.23
N PRO A 66 -24.47 16.37 19.00
CA PRO A 66 -24.73 15.14 19.73
C PRO A 66 -24.45 15.30 21.21
N VAL A 67 -25.23 14.58 22.05
CA VAL A 67 -25.00 14.54 23.49
C VAL A 67 -24.13 13.34 23.88
N GLU A 68 -23.57 13.35 25.09
CA GLU A 68 -22.63 12.31 25.56
C GLU A 68 -23.20 10.88 25.49
N THR A 69 -24.51 10.72 25.59
CA THR A 69 -25.20 9.43 25.49
C THR A 69 -25.38 8.93 24.07
N ASP A 70 -25.19 9.79 23.06
CA ASP A 70 -25.27 9.39 21.66
C ASP A 70 -24.04 8.54 21.24
N VAL A 71 -24.31 7.43 20.56
CA VAL A 71 -23.25 6.68 19.87
C VAL A 71 -23.08 7.29 18.50
N CYS A 72 -21.92 7.86 18.22
CA CYS A 72 -21.67 8.60 16.98
C CYS A 72 -20.38 8.17 16.28
N VAL A 73 -20.42 8.24 14.95
CA VAL A 73 -19.25 8.34 14.07
C VAL A 73 -19.24 9.77 13.53
N PHE A 74 -18.21 10.52 13.88
CA PHE A 74 -18.01 11.90 13.44
C PHE A 74 -17.12 11.92 12.21
N VAL A 75 -17.45 12.75 11.23
CA VAL A 75 -16.62 12.98 10.06
C VAL A 75 -16.54 14.48 9.78
N ASP A 76 -15.32 14.98 9.61
CA ASP A 76 -15.05 16.37 9.19
C ASP A 76 -14.29 16.39 7.85
N PRO A 77 -14.99 16.58 6.72
CA PRO A 77 -14.37 16.62 5.41
C PRO A 77 -13.53 17.88 5.15
N THR A 78 -13.56 18.87 6.03
CA THR A 78 -12.76 20.11 5.89
C THR A 78 -11.29 19.92 6.29
N ARG A 79 -10.99 18.85 7.03
CA ARG A 79 -9.63 18.52 7.48
C ARG A 79 -9.10 17.34 6.68
N THR A 80 -8.18 17.61 5.77
CA THR A 80 -7.58 16.63 4.87
C THR A 80 -6.16 16.29 5.29
N PHE A 81 -5.76 15.05 5.00
CA PHE A 81 -4.45 14.47 5.29
C PHE A 81 -3.80 13.92 4.00
N GLN A 82 -3.15 12.76 4.09
CA GLN A 82 -2.44 12.16 2.97
C GLN A 82 -3.35 11.91 1.76
N THR A 83 -2.70 11.87 0.59
CA THR A 83 -3.35 11.49 -0.66
C THR A 83 -3.27 9.99 -0.85
N PHE A 84 -4.39 9.38 -1.16
CA PHE A 84 -4.50 7.96 -1.40
C PHE A 84 -3.88 7.56 -2.75
N LEU A 85 -2.96 6.59 -2.72
CA LEU A 85 -2.27 6.05 -3.90
C LEU A 85 -3.08 4.92 -4.56
N GLY A 86 -3.66 4.03 -3.75
CA GLY A 86 -4.42 2.90 -4.23
C GLY A 86 -4.35 1.68 -3.32
N ILE A 87 -5.07 0.63 -3.73
CA ILE A 87 -5.03 -0.70 -3.13
C ILE A 87 -4.78 -1.72 -4.23
N GLY A 88 -4.06 -2.79 -3.91
CA GLY A 88 -3.77 -3.88 -4.82
C GLY A 88 -3.24 -5.12 -4.15
N GLY A 89 -2.57 -5.97 -4.92
CA GLY A 89 -1.95 -7.19 -4.45
C GLY A 89 -0.78 -7.62 -5.31
N ALA A 90 -0.07 -8.65 -4.87
CA ALA A 90 1.14 -9.11 -5.52
C ALA A 90 0.85 -10.05 -6.70
N LEU A 91 1.50 -9.75 -7.81
CA LEU A 91 1.47 -10.49 -9.08
C LEU A 91 2.73 -11.35 -9.15
N THR A 92 2.71 -12.46 -8.40
CA THR A 92 3.83 -13.39 -8.25
C THR A 92 3.84 -14.48 -9.33
N ASP A 93 4.89 -15.29 -9.36
CA ASP A 93 4.93 -16.50 -10.21
C ASP A 93 3.79 -17.45 -9.85
N ALA A 94 3.54 -17.68 -8.55
CA ALA A 94 2.45 -18.53 -8.07
C ALA A 94 1.08 -18.07 -8.58
N SER A 95 0.80 -16.76 -8.49
CA SER A 95 -0.46 -16.20 -9.01
C SER A 95 -0.58 -16.38 -10.52
N ALA A 96 0.51 -16.15 -11.26
CA ALA A 96 0.52 -16.27 -12.71
C ALA A 96 0.37 -17.72 -13.21
N GLU A 97 1.06 -18.67 -12.57
CA GLU A 97 0.98 -20.10 -12.88
C GLU A 97 -0.40 -20.67 -12.54
N THR A 98 -0.97 -20.28 -11.39
CA THR A 98 -2.33 -20.66 -11.01
C THR A 98 -3.37 -20.10 -11.97
N PHE A 99 -3.23 -18.81 -12.35
CA PHE A 99 -4.08 -18.16 -13.35
C PHE A 99 -4.03 -18.88 -14.70
N ALA A 100 -2.86 -19.31 -15.15
CA ALA A 100 -2.70 -20.01 -16.43
C ALA A 100 -3.41 -21.38 -16.47
N LYS A 101 -3.61 -22.04 -15.32
CA LYS A 101 -4.35 -23.30 -15.19
C LYS A 101 -5.87 -23.13 -15.26
N LEU A 102 -6.39 -21.92 -15.05
CA LEU A 102 -7.82 -21.68 -15.03
C LEU A 102 -8.44 -21.69 -16.44
N PRO A 103 -9.70 -22.13 -16.58
CA PRO A 103 -10.50 -21.91 -17.77
C PRO A 103 -10.60 -20.40 -18.14
N LYS A 104 -10.74 -20.07 -19.43
CA LYS A 104 -10.73 -18.68 -19.91
C LYS A 104 -11.80 -17.79 -19.28
N ASP A 105 -12.99 -18.34 -19.07
CA ASP A 105 -14.09 -17.64 -18.39
C ASP A 105 -13.73 -17.31 -16.93
N LYS A 106 -13.02 -18.22 -16.22
CA LYS A 106 -12.56 -18.01 -14.86
C LYS A 106 -11.37 -17.05 -14.77
N GLN A 107 -10.48 -17.07 -15.77
CA GLN A 107 -9.47 -16.03 -15.91
C GLN A 107 -10.13 -14.65 -16.02
N GLN A 108 -11.14 -14.52 -16.86
CA GLN A 108 -11.90 -13.27 -17.04
C GLN A 108 -12.67 -12.88 -15.78
N GLU A 109 -13.28 -13.85 -15.09
CA GLU A 109 -13.94 -13.62 -13.80
C GLU A 109 -12.99 -13.04 -12.77
N LEU A 110 -11.80 -13.63 -12.60
CA LEU A 110 -10.76 -13.14 -11.68
C LEU A 110 -10.33 -11.71 -11.99
N LEU A 111 -10.03 -11.45 -13.28
CA LEU A 111 -9.62 -10.11 -13.73
C LEU A 111 -10.71 -9.07 -13.49
N THR A 112 -11.96 -9.43 -13.74
CA THR A 112 -13.11 -8.56 -13.46
C THR A 112 -13.29 -8.32 -11.97
N ALA A 113 -13.17 -9.38 -11.15
CA ALA A 113 -13.36 -9.29 -9.71
C ALA A 113 -12.36 -8.32 -9.06
N TYR A 114 -11.09 -8.36 -9.47
CA TYR A 114 -10.08 -7.48 -8.90
C TYR A 114 -10.02 -6.08 -9.53
N TYR A 115 -10.07 -5.98 -10.88
CA TYR A 115 -9.62 -4.78 -11.58
C TYR A 115 -10.74 -3.93 -12.18
N ASP A 116 -11.94 -4.51 -12.44
CA ASP A 116 -13.06 -3.72 -12.92
C ASP A 116 -13.60 -2.82 -11.78
N PRO A 117 -13.60 -1.48 -11.94
CA PRO A 117 -14.01 -0.58 -10.84
C PRO A 117 -15.52 -0.57 -10.60
N GLN A 118 -16.32 -1.09 -11.51
CA GLN A 118 -17.78 -1.13 -11.38
C GLN A 118 -18.27 -2.50 -10.90
N LYS A 119 -17.82 -3.57 -11.54
CA LYS A 119 -18.23 -4.95 -11.25
C LYS A 119 -17.41 -5.62 -10.17
N GLY A 120 -16.14 -5.28 -10.06
CA GLY A 120 -15.20 -5.80 -9.08
C GLY A 120 -14.89 -4.83 -7.95
N ILE A 121 -13.72 -5.01 -7.33
CA ILE A 121 -13.23 -4.16 -6.24
C ILE A 121 -12.27 -3.07 -6.70
N GLY A 122 -11.90 -3.02 -7.99
CA GLY A 122 -11.20 -1.93 -8.63
C GLY A 122 -9.77 -1.68 -8.13
N TYR A 123 -8.95 -2.71 -8.02
CA TYR A 123 -7.52 -2.59 -7.70
C TYR A 123 -6.78 -1.66 -8.68
N THR A 124 -5.87 -0.86 -8.15
CA THR A 124 -5.09 0.14 -8.93
C THR A 124 -3.60 0.08 -8.63
N LEU A 125 -3.20 -0.70 -7.63
CA LEU A 125 -1.84 -0.90 -7.19
C LEU A 125 -1.44 -2.36 -7.39
N GLY A 126 -0.15 -2.64 -7.57
CA GLY A 126 0.36 -4.00 -7.66
C GLY A 126 1.81 -4.09 -7.22
N ARG A 127 2.23 -5.28 -6.81
CA ARG A 127 3.61 -5.63 -6.47
C ARG A 127 4.05 -6.82 -7.31
N THR A 128 5.34 -6.88 -7.69
CA THR A 128 5.91 -8.08 -8.33
C THR A 128 7.33 -8.32 -7.84
N ASN A 129 7.75 -9.58 -7.83
CA ASN A 129 9.09 -9.96 -7.41
C ASN A 129 10.13 -9.71 -8.52
N ILE A 130 11.35 -9.32 -8.11
CA ILE A 130 12.54 -9.33 -8.97
C ILE A 130 13.14 -10.72 -8.85
N HIS A 131 13.14 -11.51 -9.93
CA HIS A 131 13.41 -12.95 -10.01
C HIS A 131 12.61 -13.76 -8.97
N SER A 132 13.15 -14.87 -8.43
CA SER A 132 12.37 -15.75 -7.56
C SER A 132 12.11 -15.17 -6.17
N CYS A 133 11.00 -15.61 -5.59
CA CYS A 133 10.64 -15.52 -4.18
C CYS A 133 10.10 -16.89 -3.72
N ASP A 134 9.66 -17.03 -2.48
CA ASP A 134 9.06 -18.27 -1.99
C ASP A 134 7.82 -18.72 -2.80
N PHE A 135 7.03 -17.77 -3.32
CA PHE A 135 5.90 -18.02 -4.22
C PHE A 135 6.32 -18.07 -5.71
N SER A 136 7.43 -18.73 -5.96
CA SER A 136 7.89 -19.20 -7.28
C SER A 136 7.99 -20.72 -7.27
N SER A 137 8.03 -21.36 -8.44
CA SER A 137 8.17 -22.82 -8.55
C SER A 137 9.57 -23.33 -8.20
N GLY A 138 10.53 -22.43 -8.01
CA GLY A 138 11.91 -22.72 -7.61
C GLY A 138 12.75 -21.46 -7.61
N SER A 139 13.95 -21.53 -7.05
CA SER A 139 14.89 -20.39 -7.07
C SER A 139 15.48 -20.18 -8.47
N TYR A 140 15.50 -18.96 -8.96
CA TYR A 140 16.12 -18.57 -10.23
C TYR A 140 16.60 -17.13 -10.20
N THR A 141 17.51 -16.79 -11.11
CA THR A 141 18.01 -15.42 -11.32
C THR A 141 18.02 -15.09 -12.80
N TYR A 142 18.20 -13.79 -13.13
CA TYR A 142 18.21 -13.33 -14.52
C TYR A 142 19.60 -13.33 -15.15
N VAL A 143 20.65 -13.74 -14.44
CA VAL A 143 22.03 -13.79 -14.94
C VAL A 143 22.64 -15.16 -14.71
N ALA A 144 23.60 -15.52 -15.56
CA ALA A 144 24.43 -16.68 -15.33
C ALA A 144 25.27 -16.53 -14.05
N ASP A 145 25.69 -17.67 -13.48
CA ASP A 145 26.54 -17.66 -12.29
C ASP A 145 27.82 -16.86 -12.53
N ARG A 146 28.16 -15.98 -11.56
CA ARG A 146 29.33 -15.08 -11.57
C ARG A 146 29.41 -14.05 -12.70
N ASP A 147 28.34 -13.79 -13.43
CA ASP A 147 28.31 -12.70 -14.42
C ASP A 147 28.13 -11.33 -13.75
N SER A 148 29.22 -10.79 -13.19
CA SER A 148 29.22 -9.47 -12.57
C SER A 148 29.05 -8.31 -13.55
N THR A 149 29.18 -8.58 -14.87
CA THR A 149 28.97 -7.59 -15.93
C THR A 149 27.54 -7.50 -16.42
N LEU A 150 26.69 -8.44 -15.97
CA LEU A 150 25.28 -8.55 -16.33
C LEU A 150 25.05 -8.67 -17.85
N GLN A 151 25.98 -9.28 -18.59
CA GLN A 151 25.84 -9.47 -20.04
C GLN A 151 24.85 -10.56 -20.38
N THR A 152 24.71 -11.56 -19.53
CA THR A 152 23.77 -12.68 -19.72
C THR A 152 22.35 -12.35 -19.21
N PHE A 153 22.12 -11.12 -18.75
CA PHE A 153 20.84 -10.72 -18.16
C PHE A 153 19.68 -10.96 -19.13
N ASN A 154 18.72 -11.78 -18.72
CA ASN A 154 17.47 -12.01 -19.45
C ASN A 154 16.33 -12.34 -18.49
N ILE A 155 15.09 -12.06 -18.92
CA ILE A 155 13.85 -12.29 -18.17
C ILE A 155 12.99 -13.38 -18.83
N ASP A 156 13.59 -14.34 -19.50
CA ASP A 156 12.87 -15.37 -20.29
C ASP A 156 11.98 -16.25 -19.39
N HIS A 157 12.38 -16.47 -18.14
CA HIS A 157 11.56 -17.17 -17.15
C HIS A 157 10.20 -16.47 -16.99
N ASP A 158 10.21 -15.16 -16.80
CA ASP A 158 8.99 -14.39 -16.52
C ASP A 158 8.06 -14.29 -17.73
N ARG A 159 8.61 -14.42 -18.95
CA ARG A 159 7.83 -14.43 -20.19
C ARG A 159 6.91 -15.65 -20.33
N GLN A 160 7.14 -16.70 -19.55
CA GLN A 160 6.31 -17.90 -19.61
C GLN A 160 4.92 -17.67 -19.04
N PHE A 161 4.82 -17.06 -17.85
CA PHE A 161 3.56 -16.87 -17.14
C PHE A 161 3.39 -15.44 -16.59
N ARG A 162 4.38 -14.90 -15.87
CA ARG A 162 4.23 -13.67 -15.09
C ARG A 162 4.01 -12.44 -15.96
N ILE A 163 4.83 -12.22 -17.00
CA ILE A 163 4.65 -11.10 -17.93
C ILE A 163 3.30 -11.17 -18.67
N PRO A 164 2.89 -12.29 -19.25
CA PRO A 164 1.55 -12.41 -19.84
C PRO A 164 0.41 -12.14 -18.86
N PHE A 165 0.54 -12.59 -17.61
CA PHE A 165 -0.46 -12.33 -16.57
C PHE A 165 -0.53 -10.84 -16.24
N ILE A 166 0.62 -10.19 -15.95
CA ILE A 166 0.66 -8.75 -15.62
C ILE A 166 0.09 -7.90 -16.76
N LYS A 167 0.36 -8.24 -18.03
CA LYS A 167 -0.22 -7.53 -19.19
C LYS A 167 -1.75 -7.61 -19.21
N GLN A 168 -2.33 -8.78 -18.90
CA GLN A 168 -3.78 -8.96 -18.80
C GLN A 168 -4.36 -8.16 -17.60
N VAL A 169 -3.66 -8.16 -16.48
CA VAL A 169 -4.01 -7.34 -15.30
C VAL A 169 -4.04 -5.85 -15.65
N ILE A 170 -2.99 -5.34 -16.29
CA ILE A 170 -2.91 -3.94 -16.72
C ILE A 170 -4.07 -3.60 -17.67
N ALA A 171 -4.35 -4.48 -18.63
CA ALA A 171 -5.48 -4.28 -19.57
C ALA A 171 -6.82 -4.25 -18.82
N ALA A 172 -7.06 -5.17 -17.88
CA ALA A 172 -8.27 -5.21 -17.06
C ALA A 172 -8.43 -3.99 -16.15
N ALA A 173 -7.32 -3.41 -15.68
CA ALA A 173 -7.27 -2.16 -14.93
C ALA A 173 -7.42 -0.89 -15.82
N GLY A 174 -7.78 -1.05 -17.09
CA GLY A 174 -7.93 0.07 -18.04
C GLY A 174 -6.60 0.74 -18.42
N GLY A 175 -5.48 0.01 -18.36
CA GLY A 175 -4.14 0.48 -18.69
C GLY A 175 -3.45 1.31 -17.59
N LYS A 176 -4.03 1.39 -16.41
CA LYS A 176 -3.57 2.25 -15.29
C LYS A 176 -3.35 1.42 -14.01
N LEU A 177 -2.24 0.69 -13.95
CA LEU A 177 -1.81 -0.01 -12.75
C LEU A 177 -0.50 0.63 -12.24
N THR A 178 -0.48 1.06 -10.97
CA THR A 178 0.75 1.47 -10.30
C THR A 178 1.46 0.20 -9.80
N LEU A 179 2.52 -0.23 -10.51
CA LEU A 179 3.23 -1.48 -10.22
C LEU A 179 4.61 -1.19 -9.64
N PHE A 180 4.89 -1.71 -8.45
CA PHE A 180 6.23 -1.69 -7.87
C PHE A 180 6.82 -3.11 -7.76
N SER A 181 8.13 -3.19 -7.61
CA SER A 181 8.86 -4.44 -7.52
C SER A 181 9.62 -4.57 -6.21
N SER A 182 9.92 -5.80 -5.81
CA SER A 182 10.76 -6.09 -4.63
C SER A 182 11.67 -7.28 -4.90
N PRO A 183 12.97 -7.21 -4.53
CA PRO A 183 13.86 -8.36 -4.54
C PRO A 183 13.83 -9.10 -3.21
N TRP A 184 13.86 -10.43 -3.23
CA TRP A 184 13.98 -11.28 -2.05
C TRP A 184 15.43 -11.63 -1.72
N SER A 185 16.28 -11.77 -2.72
CA SER A 185 17.72 -12.07 -2.55
C SER A 185 18.50 -11.67 -3.80
N PRO A 186 19.71 -11.12 -3.66
CA PRO A 186 20.67 -11.15 -4.78
C PRO A 186 21.02 -12.58 -5.18
N PRO A 187 21.58 -12.81 -6.40
CA PRO A 187 22.16 -14.10 -6.78
C PRO A 187 23.14 -14.62 -5.72
N ALA A 188 23.16 -15.95 -5.52
CA ALA A 188 23.92 -16.61 -4.46
C ALA A 188 25.40 -16.18 -4.39
N TRP A 189 26.06 -16.05 -5.55
CA TRP A 189 27.48 -15.67 -5.63
C TRP A 189 27.78 -14.22 -5.22
N MET A 190 26.78 -13.35 -5.15
CA MET A 190 26.90 -11.99 -4.62
C MET A 190 26.82 -11.93 -3.10
N LYS A 191 26.46 -13.03 -2.41
CA LYS A 191 26.16 -13.06 -0.99
C LYS A 191 27.26 -13.73 -0.16
N THR A 192 27.34 -13.35 1.11
CA THR A 192 28.36 -13.84 2.05
C THR A 192 28.23 -15.33 2.37
N ASN A 193 27.01 -15.88 2.30
CA ASN A 193 26.73 -17.31 2.53
C ASN A 193 26.76 -18.15 1.24
N ASN A 194 26.90 -17.54 0.05
CA ASN A 194 26.81 -18.16 -1.27
C ASN A 194 25.50 -18.93 -1.55
N GLU A 195 24.41 -18.49 -0.93
CA GLU A 195 23.07 -19.05 -1.10
C GLU A 195 22.05 -17.93 -1.31
N MET A 196 20.99 -18.16 -2.07
CA MET A 196 19.86 -17.21 -2.15
C MET A 196 18.98 -17.23 -0.91
N ILE A 197 18.96 -18.37 -0.19
CA ILE A 197 18.19 -18.63 1.02
C ILE A 197 19.04 -18.39 2.28
N HIS A 198 18.43 -18.52 3.47
CA HIS A 198 19.09 -18.44 4.78
C HIS A 198 19.79 -17.09 5.08
N GLY A 199 19.23 -15.99 4.63
CA GLY A 199 19.78 -14.66 4.89
C GLY A 199 21.11 -14.42 4.17
N GLY A 200 22.20 -14.27 4.93
CA GLY A 200 23.47 -13.76 4.39
C GLY A 200 23.37 -12.27 4.08
N GLN A 201 24.44 -11.67 3.61
CA GLN A 201 24.51 -10.26 3.25
C GLN A 201 25.05 -10.08 1.84
N LEU A 202 24.62 -9.05 1.14
CA LEU A 202 25.25 -8.63 -0.10
C LEU A 202 26.72 -8.24 0.17
N ARG A 203 27.65 -8.77 -0.63
CA ARG A 203 29.07 -8.44 -0.50
C ARG A 203 29.35 -7.06 -1.08
N PRO A 204 30.16 -6.22 -0.43
CA PRO A 204 30.41 -4.84 -0.88
C PRO A 204 30.92 -4.72 -2.31
N GLU A 205 31.74 -5.66 -2.77
CA GLU A 205 32.26 -5.69 -4.14
C GLU A 205 31.17 -5.84 -5.22
N TYR A 206 29.96 -6.27 -4.83
CA TYR A 206 28.82 -6.43 -5.74
C TYR A 206 27.73 -5.38 -5.58
N TYR A 207 27.88 -4.38 -4.73
CA TYR A 207 26.87 -3.35 -4.53
C TYR A 207 26.50 -2.64 -5.85
N GLN A 208 27.52 -2.26 -6.64
CA GLN A 208 27.30 -1.62 -7.93
C GLN A 208 26.64 -2.58 -8.95
N THR A 209 27.06 -3.85 -8.95
CA THR A 209 26.46 -4.88 -9.81
C THR A 209 24.99 -5.09 -9.48
N TRP A 210 24.65 -5.15 -8.18
CA TRP A 210 23.27 -5.35 -7.74
C TRP A 210 22.37 -4.15 -8.07
N ALA A 211 22.85 -2.93 -7.88
CA ALA A 211 22.14 -1.73 -8.31
C ALA A 211 21.87 -1.73 -9.84
N GLY A 212 22.86 -2.12 -10.63
CA GLY A 212 22.73 -2.29 -12.08
C GLY A 212 21.76 -3.40 -12.47
N TYR A 213 21.69 -4.48 -11.69
CA TYR A 213 20.74 -5.58 -11.90
C TYR A 213 19.29 -5.10 -11.75
N MET A 214 18.99 -4.34 -10.67
CA MET A 214 17.67 -3.77 -10.45
C MET A 214 17.27 -2.78 -11.57
N ALA A 215 18.21 -1.95 -12.02
CA ALA A 215 17.97 -1.04 -13.13
C ALA A 215 17.68 -1.79 -14.45
N LYS A 216 18.43 -2.89 -14.73
CA LYS A 216 18.16 -3.74 -15.90
C LYS A 216 16.78 -4.42 -15.84
N PHE A 217 16.37 -4.89 -14.67
CA PHE A 217 15.03 -5.44 -14.47
C PHE A 217 13.94 -4.44 -14.85
N ILE A 218 14.00 -3.23 -14.30
CA ILE A 218 13.02 -2.18 -14.60
C ILE A 218 12.95 -1.91 -16.10
N LYS A 219 14.09 -1.69 -16.75
CA LYS A 219 14.15 -1.45 -18.21
C LYS A 219 13.64 -2.62 -19.04
N ALA A 220 13.91 -3.86 -18.60
CA ALA A 220 13.44 -5.05 -19.30
C ALA A 220 11.91 -5.17 -19.24
N TYR A 221 11.30 -4.89 -18.08
CA TYR A 221 9.85 -4.87 -17.93
C TYR A 221 9.19 -3.73 -18.70
N GLU A 222 9.78 -2.53 -18.68
CA GLU A 222 9.29 -1.41 -19.49
C GLU A 222 9.36 -1.70 -21.00
N LYS A 223 10.41 -2.40 -21.45
CA LYS A 223 10.52 -2.87 -22.84
C LYS A 223 9.42 -3.89 -23.20
N GLU A 224 8.94 -4.67 -22.23
CA GLU A 224 7.76 -5.53 -22.39
C GLU A 224 6.44 -4.75 -22.39
N GLY A 225 6.44 -3.44 -22.17
CA GLY A 225 5.25 -2.61 -22.05
C GLY A 225 4.63 -2.65 -20.65
N ILE A 226 5.40 -3.04 -19.63
CA ILE A 226 4.99 -3.07 -18.22
C ILE A 226 5.72 -1.94 -17.49
N PRO A 227 5.08 -0.78 -17.27
CA PRO A 227 5.71 0.32 -16.55
C PRO A 227 5.91 -0.04 -15.07
N ILE A 228 7.15 0.08 -14.60
CA ILE A 228 7.50 -0.05 -13.17
C ILE A 228 7.52 1.33 -12.55
N TRP A 229 6.65 1.55 -11.56
CA TRP A 229 6.54 2.82 -10.83
C TRP A 229 7.64 3.00 -9.79
N GLY A 230 8.05 1.92 -9.13
CA GLY A 230 9.04 1.96 -8.06
C GLY A 230 9.57 0.58 -7.68
N THR A 231 10.45 0.56 -6.70
CA THR A 231 11.02 -0.68 -6.16
C THR A 231 11.32 -0.53 -4.68
N THR A 232 11.22 -1.62 -3.92
CA THR A 232 11.83 -1.68 -2.59
C THR A 232 13.31 -2.06 -2.72
N ILE A 233 14.11 -1.73 -1.72
CA ILE A 233 15.54 -2.09 -1.74
C ILE A 233 15.71 -3.58 -1.51
N GLN A 234 14.97 -4.12 -0.53
CA GLN A 234 15.02 -5.52 -0.13
C GLN A 234 13.73 -5.90 0.57
N ASN A 235 13.10 -7.01 0.17
CA ASN A 235 12.03 -7.63 0.94
C ASN A 235 12.56 -8.16 2.26
N GLU A 236 11.96 -7.76 3.37
CA GLU A 236 12.25 -8.24 4.73
C GLU A 236 13.75 -8.27 5.08
N PRO A 237 14.43 -7.11 5.14
CA PRO A 237 15.89 -7.01 5.25
C PRO A 237 16.48 -7.58 6.55
N MET A 238 15.66 -7.97 7.52
CA MET A 238 16.12 -8.64 8.74
C MET A 238 15.81 -10.15 8.78
N ALA A 239 15.02 -10.63 7.82
CA ALA A 239 14.59 -12.02 7.78
C ALA A 239 15.73 -12.99 7.39
N THR A 240 15.79 -14.13 8.07
CA THR A 240 16.65 -15.26 7.74
C THR A 240 15.74 -16.46 7.50
N GLN A 241 15.36 -16.68 6.26
CA GLN A 241 14.31 -17.62 5.89
C GLN A 241 14.84 -18.84 5.13
N LYS A 242 14.07 -19.92 5.10
CA LYS A 242 14.32 -21.09 4.27
C LYS A 242 14.03 -20.87 2.77
N TRP A 243 13.60 -19.68 2.43
CA TRP A 243 13.43 -19.17 1.07
C TRP A 243 14.36 -17.99 0.80
N GLU A 244 14.28 -17.40 -0.38
CA GLU A 244 15.08 -16.26 -0.78
C GLU A 244 15.02 -15.16 0.28
N SER A 245 16.18 -14.77 0.80
CA SER A 245 16.29 -13.74 1.83
C SER A 245 17.70 -13.15 1.85
N CYS A 246 17.83 -11.88 2.19
CA CYS A 246 19.11 -11.20 2.30
C CYS A 246 19.04 -10.17 3.42
N LYS A 247 20.04 -10.18 4.31
CA LYS A 247 20.07 -9.27 5.44
C LYS A 247 20.71 -7.95 5.09
N TYR A 248 20.04 -6.87 5.49
CA TYR A 248 20.61 -5.53 5.55
C TYR A 248 20.42 -4.99 6.97
N THR A 249 21.44 -4.33 7.54
CA THR A 249 21.21 -3.40 8.65
C THR A 249 20.66 -2.08 8.08
N ALA A 250 20.13 -1.22 8.91
CA ALA A 250 19.65 0.09 8.46
C ALA A 250 20.78 0.92 7.82
N GLU A 251 22.01 0.79 8.35
CA GLU A 251 23.20 1.44 7.79
C GLU A 251 23.58 0.85 6.44
N ASN A 252 23.51 -0.47 6.25
CA ASN A 252 23.78 -1.12 4.98
C ASN A 252 22.77 -0.68 3.91
N GLU A 253 21.48 -0.63 4.27
CA GLU A 253 20.41 -0.18 3.39
C GLU A 253 20.60 1.30 3.02
N ARG A 254 20.86 2.18 4.00
CA ARG A 254 21.19 3.59 3.79
C ARG A 254 22.37 3.77 2.85
N ASP A 255 23.47 3.06 3.09
CA ASP A 255 24.72 3.22 2.33
C ASP A 255 24.59 2.66 0.91
N PHE A 256 23.84 1.56 0.74
CA PHE A 256 23.48 1.04 -0.57
C PHE A 256 22.60 2.02 -1.34
N LEU A 257 21.57 2.60 -0.70
CA LEU A 257 20.69 3.58 -1.31
C LEU A 257 21.46 4.80 -1.82
N LYS A 258 22.24 5.45 -0.93
CA LYS A 258 22.87 6.73 -1.27
C LYS A 258 24.08 6.63 -2.19
N ASN A 259 24.87 5.54 -2.08
CA ASN A 259 26.13 5.43 -2.81
C ASN A 259 26.03 4.61 -4.09
N TYR A 260 25.01 3.77 -4.24
CA TYR A 260 24.88 2.83 -5.36
C TYR A 260 23.54 2.90 -6.06
N LEU A 261 22.42 2.60 -5.38
CA LEU A 261 21.11 2.45 -6.05
C LEU A 261 20.59 3.79 -6.59
N GLY A 262 20.54 4.83 -5.76
CA GLY A 262 20.08 6.16 -6.16
C GLY A 262 20.89 6.73 -7.34
N PRO A 263 22.24 6.83 -7.21
CA PRO A 263 23.09 7.29 -8.31
C PRO A 263 22.99 6.43 -9.58
N THR A 264 22.80 5.10 -9.42
CA THR A 264 22.61 4.22 -10.59
C THR A 264 21.31 4.54 -11.30
N PHE A 265 20.21 4.74 -10.57
CA PHE A 265 18.93 5.08 -11.18
C PHE A 265 18.99 6.43 -11.89
N GLU A 266 19.62 7.45 -11.32
CA GLU A 266 19.83 8.73 -11.99
C GLU A 266 20.62 8.55 -13.31
N LYS A 267 21.76 7.86 -13.26
CA LYS A 267 22.62 7.60 -14.41
C LYS A 267 21.90 6.82 -15.53
N GLU A 268 21.07 5.87 -15.14
CA GLU A 268 20.34 5.00 -16.07
C GLU A 268 19.03 5.60 -16.60
N GLY A 269 18.71 6.85 -16.23
CA GLY A 269 17.48 7.54 -16.64
C GLY A 269 16.22 7.04 -15.92
N LEU A 270 16.38 6.49 -14.71
CA LEU A 270 15.32 5.95 -13.84
C LEU A 270 15.10 6.82 -12.59
N GLY A 271 15.57 8.08 -12.59
CA GLY A 271 15.48 8.98 -11.43
C GLY A 271 14.05 9.35 -11.02
N ASP A 272 13.05 9.09 -11.88
CA ASP A 272 11.62 9.23 -11.58
C ASP A 272 11.04 8.05 -10.76
N LYS A 273 11.72 6.91 -10.74
CA LYS A 273 11.27 5.69 -10.04
C LYS A 273 11.31 5.88 -8.52
N LYS A 274 10.28 5.38 -7.85
CA LYS A 274 10.15 5.53 -6.40
C LYS A 274 10.94 4.42 -5.70
N ILE A 275 11.87 4.81 -4.84
CA ILE A 275 12.62 3.86 -4.01
C ILE A 275 11.99 3.84 -2.63
N ILE A 276 11.63 2.65 -2.18
CA ILE A 276 10.95 2.38 -0.92
C ILE A 276 11.95 1.66 0.00
N VAL A 277 12.12 2.16 1.20
CA VAL A 277 13.03 1.59 2.20
C VAL A 277 12.29 0.73 3.21
N TRP A 278 12.99 -0.09 3.95
CA TRP A 278 12.52 -1.00 4.99
C TRP A 278 11.81 -2.24 4.41
N ASP A 279 10.54 -2.13 4.02
CA ASP A 279 9.77 -3.25 3.44
C ASP A 279 9.71 -4.49 4.37
N HIS A 280 9.44 -4.26 5.67
CA HIS A 280 9.34 -5.28 6.71
C HIS A 280 8.33 -4.87 7.81
N ASN A 281 8.22 -5.61 8.93
CA ASN A 281 7.17 -5.43 9.93
C ASN A 281 7.17 -4.07 10.65
N ARG A 282 6.01 -3.66 11.20
CA ARG A 282 5.82 -2.39 11.93
C ARG A 282 6.66 -2.27 13.19
N ASP A 283 7.06 -3.39 13.82
CA ASP A 283 7.76 -3.41 15.11
C ASP A 283 9.04 -2.57 15.12
N LEU A 284 9.86 -2.66 14.09
CA LEU A 284 11.14 -1.93 13.98
C LEU A 284 11.13 -0.80 12.93
N ILE A 285 9.98 -0.49 12.32
CA ILE A 285 9.88 0.49 11.24
C ILE A 285 10.50 1.85 11.61
N TYR A 286 10.29 2.33 12.84
CA TYR A 286 10.77 3.64 13.27
C TYR A 286 12.29 3.68 13.36
N GLN A 287 12.93 2.69 14.01
CA GLN A 287 14.39 2.64 14.15
C GLN A 287 15.08 2.55 12.79
N GLN A 288 14.59 1.67 11.91
CA GLN A 288 15.17 1.45 10.59
C GLN A 288 14.99 2.68 9.69
N ALA A 289 13.78 3.22 9.62
CA ALA A 289 13.50 4.43 8.86
C ALA A 289 14.33 5.63 9.36
N SER A 290 14.51 5.79 10.67
CA SER A 290 15.25 6.91 11.26
C SER A 290 16.72 6.92 10.86
N VAL A 291 17.37 5.76 10.80
CA VAL A 291 18.78 5.67 10.37
C VAL A 291 18.95 6.10 8.91
N ILE A 292 18.00 5.72 8.06
CA ILE A 292 18.06 6.00 6.63
C ILE A 292 17.65 7.46 6.35
N LEU A 293 16.54 7.90 6.92
CA LEU A 293 15.92 9.19 6.59
C LEU A 293 16.58 10.40 7.29
N ASN A 294 17.30 10.19 8.39
CA ASN A 294 18.11 11.24 9.01
C ASN A 294 19.43 11.53 8.27
N ASP A 295 19.80 10.68 7.29
CA ASP A 295 20.91 10.97 6.37
C ASP A 295 20.34 11.68 5.12
N PRO A 296 20.58 13.00 4.93
CA PRO A 296 19.97 13.75 3.83
C PRO A 296 20.40 13.24 2.45
N ASP A 297 21.59 12.65 2.33
CA ASP A 297 22.10 12.09 1.08
C ASP A 297 21.42 10.76 0.72
N ALA A 298 20.91 10.03 1.69
CA ALA A 298 20.06 8.86 1.47
C ALA A 298 18.60 9.28 1.30
N ALA A 299 18.11 10.16 2.18
CA ALA A 299 16.71 10.58 2.21
C ALA A 299 16.21 11.19 0.91
N LYS A 300 17.08 11.90 0.15
CA LYS A 300 16.71 12.48 -1.17
C LYS A 300 16.28 11.43 -2.20
N TYR A 301 16.77 10.18 -2.08
CA TYR A 301 16.42 9.08 -2.96
C TYR A 301 15.20 8.27 -2.45
N ALA A 302 14.94 8.29 -1.13
CA ALA A 302 13.81 7.57 -0.55
C ALA A 302 12.49 8.29 -0.80
N TRP A 303 11.59 7.68 -1.58
CA TRP A 303 10.21 8.15 -1.74
C TRP A 303 9.39 7.96 -0.46
N GLY A 304 9.64 6.86 0.25
CA GLY A 304 8.90 6.50 1.44
C GLY A 304 9.35 5.20 2.06
N VAL A 305 8.61 4.75 3.06
CA VAL A 305 8.86 3.55 3.85
C VAL A 305 7.78 2.52 3.58
N GLY A 306 8.19 1.31 3.20
CA GLY A 306 7.31 0.16 3.05
C GLY A 306 7.20 -0.63 4.35
N PHE A 307 6.05 -1.28 4.58
CA PHE A 307 5.91 -2.12 5.76
C PHE A 307 4.91 -3.26 5.60
N HIS A 308 5.08 -4.30 6.46
CA HIS A 308 4.31 -5.54 6.56
C HIS A 308 3.62 -5.67 7.92
N TRP A 309 2.91 -6.77 8.16
CA TRP A 309 2.12 -7.01 9.38
C TRP A 309 2.40 -8.34 10.10
N TYR A 310 3.59 -8.88 9.94
CA TYR A 310 3.91 -10.22 10.47
C TYR A 310 4.61 -10.18 11.83
N GLU A 311 4.31 -9.19 12.68
CA GLU A 311 4.92 -9.03 14.01
C GLU A 311 4.67 -10.25 14.91
N ASP A 312 3.55 -10.94 14.70
CA ASP A 312 3.10 -12.08 15.51
C ASP A 312 4.01 -13.31 15.37
N TRP A 313 4.73 -13.47 14.27
CA TRP A 313 5.66 -14.59 14.11
C TRP A 313 6.82 -14.56 15.12
N SER A 314 7.23 -13.40 15.56
CA SER A 314 8.28 -13.18 16.58
C SER A 314 7.70 -13.03 17.99
N GLY A 315 6.39 -13.27 18.17
CA GLY A 315 5.69 -13.10 19.46
C GLY A 315 5.27 -11.68 19.76
N GLY A 316 5.33 -10.76 18.77
CA GLY A 316 4.87 -9.39 18.86
C GLY A 316 3.37 -9.24 18.64
N SER A 317 2.87 -8.02 18.79
CA SER A 317 1.51 -7.62 18.45
C SER A 317 1.53 -6.51 17.43
N GLN A 318 0.39 -6.22 16.81
CA GLN A 318 0.27 -5.12 15.85
C GLN A 318 0.52 -3.78 16.53
N VAL A 319 1.62 -3.11 16.17
CA VAL A 319 2.09 -1.84 16.76
C VAL A 319 1.85 -0.70 15.77
N PHE A 320 0.59 -0.38 15.52
CA PHE A 320 0.16 0.65 14.57
C PHE A 320 0.78 2.02 14.87
N GLU A 321 0.94 2.36 16.16
CA GLU A 321 1.56 3.60 16.60
C GLU A 321 3.00 3.81 16.10
N ASN A 322 3.73 2.77 15.72
CA ASN A 322 5.05 2.93 15.12
C ASN A 322 4.97 3.49 13.71
N VAL A 323 3.91 3.16 12.95
CA VAL A 323 3.62 3.74 11.63
C VAL A 323 3.32 5.23 11.78
N GLN A 324 2.46 5.58 12.74
CA GLN A 324 2.15 6.98 13.09
C GLN A 324 3.41 7.77 13.44
N ARG A 325 4.30 7.21 14.27
CA ARG A 325 5.58 7.86 14.65
C ARG A 325 6.47 8.18 13.44
N VAL A 326 6.53 7.28 12.46
CA VAL A 326 7.28 7.55 11.22
C VAL A 326 6.63 8.69 10.44
N HIS A 327 5.30 8.68 10.30
CA HIS A 327 4.56 9.75 9.63
C HIS A 327 4.77 11.13 10.30
N GLU A 328 4.71 11.18 11.63
CA GLU A 328 4.90 12.42 12.39
C GLU A 328 6.34 12.93 12.34
N THR A 329 7.32 12.02 12.32
CA THR A 329 8.76 12.38 12.31
C THR A 329 9.25 12.78 10.92
N PHE A 330 8.73 12.12 9.88
CA PHE A 330 9.14 12.34 8.48
C PHE A 330 7.90 12.62 7.59
N PRO A 331 7.23 13.77 7.80
CA PRO A 331 5.94 14.06 7.15
C PRO A 331 6.05 14.27 5.62
N ASP A 332 7.26 14.47 5.09
CA ASP A 332 7.54 14.54 3.66
C ASP A 332 7.71 13.15 2.99
N LYS A 333 7.74 12.08 3.78
CA LYS A 333 7.88 10.71 3.31
C LYS A 333 6.55 9.97 3.32
N ASN A 334 6.34 9.18 2.29
CA ASN A 334 5.12 8.38 2.18
C ASN A 334 5.27 7.05 2.95
N LEU A 335 4.14 6.53 3.43
CA LEU A 335 4.05 5.21 4.03
C LEU A 335 3.22 4.31 3.13
N LEU A 336 3.75 3.13 2.81
CA LEU A 336 3.07 2.15 1.96
C LEU A 336 3.06 0.79 2.66
N PHE A 337 1.86 0.24 2.89
CA PHE A 337 1.75 -1.17 3.26
C PHE A 337 2.08 -2.01 2.03
N THR A 338 3.18 -2.73 2.07
CA THR A 338 3.76 -3.39 0.88
C THR A 338 3.44 -4.88 0.80
N GLU A 339 3.09 -5.52 1.91
CA GLU A 339 2.73 -6.93 1.93
C GLU A 339 1.92 -7.32 3.16
N GLY A 340 0.96 -8.23 2.98
CA GLY A 340 0.28 -8.93 4.06
C GLY A 340 -0.57 -10.09 3.57
N CYS A 341 -0.50 -11.21 4.28
CA CYS A 341 -1.43 -12.32 4.12
C CYS A 341 -1.68 -12.99 5.47
N ASN A 342 -2.69 -13.82 5.55
CA ASN A 342 -2.89 -14.73 6.66
C ASN A 342 -2.18 -16.07 6.37
N GLY A 343 -1.68 -16.73 7.39
CA GLY A 343 -1.03 -18.04 7.31
C GLY A 343 -0.95 -18.71 8.70
N PRO A 344 -0.58 -19.99 8.77
CA PRO A 344 -0.43 -20.91 7.65
C PRO A 344 -1.79 -21.26 7.00
N PHE A 345 -1.77 -21.65 5.73
CA PHE A 345 -2.97 -22.02 5.00
C PHE A 345 -3.60 -23.30 5.55
N ASN A 346 -4.92 -23.27 5.68
CA ASN A 346 -5.74 -24.44 5.97
C ASN A 346 -7.08 -24.30 5.23
N MET A 347 -7.40 -25.24 4.34
CA MET A 347 -8.64 -25.22 3.54
C MET A 347 -9.90 -25.22 4.43
N ASP A 348 -9.89 -25.91 5.58
CA ASP A 348 -11.04 -25.94 6.49
C ASP A 348 -11.37 -24.55 7.09
N SER A 349 -10.38 -23.65 7.12
CA SER A 349 -10.50 -22.29 7.64
C SER A 349 -10.64 -21.23 6.55
N ILE A 350 -10.80 -21.59 5.28
CA ILE A 350 -10.78 -20.66 4.16
C ILE A 350 -11.87 -19.56 4.25
N HIS A 351 -12.96 -19.87 4.96
CA HIS A 351 -14.08 -18.94 5.20
C HIS A 351 -14.12 -18.39 6.64
N ASP A 352 -13.07 -18.59 7.44
CA ASP A 352 -12.99 -18.00 8.78
C ASP A 352 -13.17 -16.49 8.73
N TRP A 353 -14.12 -16.01 9.55
CA TRP A 353 -14.48 -14.58 9.54
C TRP A 353 -13.35 -13.68 10.00
N LYS A 354 -12.61 -14.11 11.03
CA LYS A 354 -11.45 -13.37 11.57
C LYS A 354 -10.37 -13.06 10.54
N LEU A 355 -10.24 -13.87 9.46
CA LEU A 355 -9.29 -13.61 8.37
C LEU A 355 -9.63 -12.30 7.65
N GLY A 356 -10.92 -12.03 7.41
CA GLY A 356 -11.37 -10.75 6.85
C GLY A 356 -11.26 -9.60 7.86
N GLU A 357 -11.63 -9.83 9.12
CA GLU A 357 -11.57 -8.79 10.16
C GLU A 357 -10.14 -8.27 10.38
N ARG A 358 -9.10 -9.12 10.26
CA ARG A 358 -7.70 -8.68 10.34
C ARG A 358 -7.40 -7.62 9.29
N TYR A 359 -7.87 -7.81 8.04
CA TYR A 359 -7.71 -6.82 6.96
C TYR A 359 -8.41 -5.50 7.28
N GLY A 360 -9.70 -5.56 7.62
CA GLY A 360 -10.47 -4.35 7.93
C GLY A 360 -9.86 -3.52 9.05
N ARG A 361 -9.47 -4.17 10.16
CA ARG A 361 -8.80 -3.52 11.29
C ARG A 361 -7.47 -2.89 10.87
N SER A 362 -6.60 -3.66 10.21
CA SER A 362 -5.28 -3.16 9.80
C SER A 362 -5.39 -2.00 8.84
N MET A 363 -6.24 -2.09 7.82
CA MET A 363 -6.42 -1.01 6.84
C MET A 363 -6.94 0.27 7.49
N ILE A 364 -7.91 0.19 8.44
CA ILE A 364 -8.42 1.38 9.13
C ILE A 364 -7.32 2.05 9.94
N HIS A 365 -6.55 1.30 10.72
CA HIS A 365 -5.44 1.86 11.49
C HIS A 365 -4.35 2.42 10.59
N ASP A 366 -3.84 1.65 9.64
CA ASP A 366 -2.77 2.07 8.75
C ASP A 366 -3.12 3.37 8.01
N PHE A 367 -4.35 3.48 7.47
CA PHE A 367 -4.79 4.70 6.80
C PHE A 367 -4.92 5.89 7.77
N ASN A 368 -5.41 5.67 8.98
CA ASN A 368 -5.48 6.73 9.98
C ASN A 368 -4.09 7.19 10.43
N ASP A 369 -3.09 6.32 10.37
CA ASP A 369 -1.70 6.57 10.75
C ASP A 369 -0.82 7.09 9.60
N GLY A 370 -1.45 7.50 8.47
CA GLY A 370 -0.76 8.23 7.40
C GLY A 370 -0.38 7.38 6.17
N THR A 371 -0.73 6.09 6.13
CA THR A 371 -0.44 5.21 4.99
C THR A 371 -1.17 5.68 3.74
N VAL A 372 -0.45 5.78 2.61
CA VAL A 372 -1.00 6.28 1.34
C VAL A 372 -1.58 5.17 0.45
N GLY A 373 -1.17 3.92 0.64
CA GLY A 373 -1.63 2.79 -0.16
C GLY A 373 -1.44 1.47 0.57
N TRP A 374 -2.09 0.43 0.07
CA TRP A 374 -2.11 -0.87 0.73
C TRP A 374 -2.03 -2.00 -0.28
N THR A 375 -1.08 -2.92 -0.11
CA THR A 375 -0.83 -4.02 -1.05
C THR A 375 -0.88 -5.36 -0.33
N ASP A 376 -1.88 -6.16 -0.69
CA ASP A 376 -1.97 -7.54 -0.24
C ASP A 376 -0.83 -8.40 -0.82
N TRP A 377 -0.62 -9.59 -0.26
CA TRP A 377 0.28 -10.56 -0.85
C TRP A 377 -0.35 -11.16 -2.11
N ASN A 378 -0.23 -12.44 -2.37
CA ASN A 378 -0.68 -13.05 -3.63
C ASN A 378 -2.15 -12.77 -3.97
N VAL A 379 -2.42 -12.27 -5.18
CA VAL A 379 -3.81 -12.04 -5.63
C VAL A 379 -4.55 -13.35 -5.90
N LEU A 380 -3.83 -14.44 -6.17
CA LEU A 380 -4.43 -15.74 -6.48
C LEU A 380 -3.48 -16.84 -6.02
N LEU A 381 -4.01 -17.79 -5.28
CA LEU A 381 -3.33 -19.04 -4.93
C LEU A 381 -4.21 -20.24 -5.27
N ASP A 382 -3.62 -21.43 -5.34
CA ASP A 382 -4.34 -22.67 -5.59
C ASP A 382 -5.08 -23.19 -4.33
N GLU A 383 -5.69 -24.36 -4.43
CA GLU A 383 -6.42 -25.01 -3.34
C GLU A 383 -5.54 -25.50 -2.18
N GLN A 384 -4.23 -25.37 -2.30
CA GLN A 384 -3.28 -25.70 -1.23
C GLN A 384 -2.67 -24.46 -0.58
N GLY A 385 -3.01 -23.26 -1.09
CA GLY A 385 -2.40 -22.01 -0.65
C GLY A 385 -1.02 -21.74 -1.29
N GLY A 386 -0.78 -22.32 -2.47
CA GLY A 386 0.43 -22.24 -3.27
C GLY A 386 0.16 -21.90 -4.76
N PRO A 387 1.07 -22.26 -5.66
CA PRO A 387 2.32 -23.00 -5.43
C PRO A 387 3.37 -22.22 -4.65
N ASN A 388 4.20 -22.93 -3.90
CA ASN A 388 5.29 -22.34 -3.12
C ASN A 388 6.38 -23.43 -2.96
N HIS A 389 7.61 -23.15 -3.43
CA HIS A 389 8.66 -24.14 -3.55
C HIS A 389 9.29 -24.56 -2.20
N VAL A 390 8.98 -23.84 -1.12
CA VAL A 390 9.43 -24.17 0.24
C VAL A 390 8.30 -24.54 1.19
N GLN A 391 7.08 -24.73 0.64
CA GLN A 391 5.88 -25.11 1.38
C GLN A 391 5.47 -24.09 2.46
N ASN A 392 5.66 -22.80 2.17
CA ASN A 392 5.18 -21.69 2.99
C ASN A 392 3.80 -21.24 2.52
N PHE A 393 2.78 -22.09 2.67
CA PHE A 393 1.45 -21.85 2.12
C PHE A 393 0.67 -20.79 2.91
N CYS A 394 -0.02 -19.89 2.16
CA CYS A 394 -0.78 -18.78 2.72
C CYS A 394 -2.22 -18.73 2.18
N PHE A 395 -3.04 -17.89 2.83
CA PHE A 395 -4.32 -17.46 2.26
C PHE A 395 -4.13 -16.32 1.26
N ALA A 396 -4.99 -16.30 0.25
CA ALA A 396 -5.18 -15.18 -0.66
C ALA A 396 -6.65 -14.70 -0.59
N PRO A 397 -6.98 -13.48 -1.03
CA PRO A 397 -8.37 -13.05 -1.11
C PRO A 397 -9.22 -13.90 -2.05
N ILE A 398 -8.62 -14.43 -3.12
CA ILE A 398 -9.25 -15.40 -4.02
C ILE A 398 -8.31 -16.62 -4.17
N HIS A 399 -8.85 -17.80 -4.00
CA HIS A 399 -8.21 -19.07 -4.34
C HIS A 399 -8.83 -19.69 -5.58
N ALA A 400 -8.08 -20.54 -6.26
CA ALA A 400 -8.56 -21.38 -7.36
C ALA A 400 -8.48 -22.85 -6.96
N ASP A 401 -9.56 -23.58 -7.05
CA ASP A 401 -9.46 -25.05 -7.12
C ASP A 401 -9.08 -25.42 -8.57
N THR A 402 -7.80 -25.67 -8.80
CA THR A 402 -7.25 -25.94 -10.14
C THR A 402 -7.74 -27.24 -10.74
N ARG A 403 -8.31 -28.16 -9.94
CA ARG A 403 -8.89 -29.44 -10.38
C ARG A 403 -10.28 -29.25 -10.98
N THR A 404 -11.07 -28.32 -10.42
CA THR A 404 -12.44 -28.02 -10.85
C THR A 404 -12.54 -26.73 -11.68
N GLY A 405 -11.53 -25.89 -11.64
CA GLY A 405 -11.51 -24.57 -12.25
C GLY A 405 -12.35 -23.52 -11.52
N GLN A 406 -12.80 -23.80 -10.29
CA GLN A 406 -13.63 -22.86 -9.53
C GLN A 406 -12.81 -21.84 -8.77
N LEU A 407 -13.31 -20.58 -8.70
CA LEU A 407 -12.76 -19.54 -7.83
C LEU A 407 -13.45 -19.56 -6.46
N ILE A 408 -12.68 -19.41 -5.40
CA ILE A 408 -13.13 -19.41 -4.01
C ILE A 408 -12.82 -18.04 -3.43
N TYR A 409 -13.86 -17.24 -3.18
CA TYR A 409 -13.74 -15.91 -2.59
C TYR A 409 -13.72 -16.03 -1.07
N THR A 410 -12.65 -15.52 -0.46
CA THR A 410 -12.52 -15.50 1.01
C THR A 410 -13.14 -14.22 1.60
N ASN A 411 -13.29 -14.16 2.92
CA ASN A 411 -13.77 -12.96 3.58
C ASN A 411 -12.82 -11.76 3.39
N ALA A 412 -11.51 -12.01 3.21
CA ALA A 412 -10.53 -10.96 2.92
C ALA A 412 -10.89 -10.16 1.65
N TYR A 413 -11.32 -10.82 0.56
CA TYR A 413 -11.74 -10.15 -0.66
C TYR A 413 -12.81 -9.09 -0.41
N TYR A 414 -13.84 -9.45 0.37
CA TYR A 414 -14.94 -8.52 0.66
C TYR A 414 -14.51 -7.39 1.60
N TYR A 415 -13.68 -7.68 2.61
CA TYR A 415 -13.18 -6.66 3.53
C TYR A 415 -12.30 -5.64 2.81
N ILE A 416 -11.37 -6.07 1.97
CA ILE A 416 -10.56 -5.18 1.13
C ILE A 416 -11.45 -4.37 0.17
N GLY A 417 -12.49 -5.00 -0.39
CA GLY A 417 -13.43 -4.37 -1.30
C GLY A 417 -14.16 -3.16 -0.71
N HIS A 418 -14.40 -3.13 0.60
CA HIS A 418 -15.00 -1.98 1.29
C HIS A 418 -14.15 -0.72 1.20
N PHE A 419 -12.86 -0.84 0.97
CA PHE A 419 -11.97 0.29 0.73
C PHE A 419 -11.73 0.49 -0.77
N SER A 420 -11.21 -0.53 -1.43
CA SER A 420 -10.68 -0.45 -2.79
C SER A 420 -11.73 -0.05 -3.84
N LYS A 421 -12.96 -0.54 -3.73
CA LYS A 421 -14.05 -0.20 -4.66
C LYS A 421 -14.46 1.27 -4.59
N PHE A 422 -14.48 1.83 -3.39
CA PHE A 422 -15.10 3.12 -3.11
C PHE A 422 -14.09 4.26 -2.96
N ILE A 423 -12.89 4.00 -2.41
CA ILE A 423 -11.83 4.98 -2.24
C ILE A 423 -10.92 4.90 -3.48
N ARG A 424 -10.79 6.00 -4.22
CA ARG A 424 -10.08 5.98 -5.49
C ARG A 424 -8.75 6.75 -5.39
N PRO A 425 -7.73 6.40 -6.22
CA PRO A 425 -6.48 7.17 -6.27
C PRO A 425 -6.73 8.66 -6.40
N GLY A 426 -5.98 9.48 -5.66
CA GLY A 426 -6.19 10.92 -5.55
C GLY A 426 -7.10 11.35 -4.39
N ALA A 427 -7.89 10.44 -3.80
CA ALA A 427 -8.71 10.74 -2.62
C ALA A 427 -7.85 11.29 -1.47
N LYS A 428 -8.42 12.20 -0.69
CA LYS A 428 -7.80 12.71 0.54
C LYS A 428 -8.42 12.03 1.75
N ARG A 429 -7.59 11.48 2.66
CA ARG A 429 -8.10 11.07 3.95
C ARG A 429 -8.64 12.29 4.69
N VAL A 430 -9.77 12.15 5.36
CA VAL A 430 -10.39 13.19 6.17
C VAL A 430 -10.55 12.72 7.61
N ILE A 431 -10.81 13.65 8.54
CA ILE A 431 -11.05 13.29 9.94
C ILE A 431 -12.27 12.38 10.04
N SER A 432 -12.10 11.27 10.75
CA SER A 432 -13.19 10.45 11.28
C SER A 432 -12.86 9.98 12.70
N ALA A 433 -13.86 9.92 13.57
CA ALA A 433 -13.71 9.45 14.93
C ALA A 433 -15.01 8.80 15.41
N ALA A 434 -14.90 7.75 16.20
CA ALA A 434 -16.04 7.12 16.86
C ALA A 434 -16.12 7.54 18.32
N SER A 435 -17.34 7.80 18.83
CA SER A 435 -17.56 8.11 20.25
C SER A 435 -17.50 6.87 21.16
N ARG A 436 -17.33 5.68 20.59
CA ARG A 436 -17.25 4.40 21.31
C ARG A 436 -16.18 3.50 20.72
N SER A 437 -15.38 2.89 21.55
CA SER A 437 -14.29 1.98 21.22
C SER A 437 -14.65 0.72 20.38
N PRO A 438 -15.89 0.20 20.41
CA PRO A 438 -16.25 -0.92 19.55
C PRO A 438 -16.21 -0.61 18.05
N PHE A 439 -16.25 0.66 17.67
CA PHE A 439 -16.17 1.08 16.27
C PHE A 439 -14.74 1.46 15.86
N LEU A 440 -14.31 0.89 14.75
CA LEU A 440 -13.18 1.39 13.99
C LEU A 440 -13.72 2.14 12.77
N THR A 441 -13.14 3.29 12.43
CA THR A 441 -13.60 4.10 11.31
C THR A 441 -12.46 4.83 10.62
N THR A 442 -12.58 4.98 9.30
CA THR A 442 -11.75 5.88 8.47
C THR A 442 -12.61 6.53 7.43
N ALA A 443 -12.21 7.68 6.90
CA ALA A 443 -12.98 8.39 5.89
C ALA A 443 -12.09 9.06 4.86
N PHE A 444 -12.58 9.11 3.60
CA PHE A 444 -11.88 9.69 2.46
C PHE A 444 -12.83 10.55 1.61
N LEU A 445 -12.31 11.65 1.11
CA LEU A 445 -12.98 12.48 0.11
C LEU A 445 -12.34 12.23 -1.25
N ASN A 446 -13.07 11.62 -2.17
CA ASN A 446 -12.64 11.37 -3.54
C ASN A 446 -12.57 12.68 -4.36
N GLU A 447 -11.81 12.68 -5.44
CA GLU A 447 -11.69 13.83 -6.36
C GLU A 447 -13.02 14.19 -7.05
N ASP A 448 -13.93 13.23 -7.20
CA ASP A 448 -15.29 13.45 -7.72
C ASP A 448 -16.26 14.05 -6.68
N GLY A 449 -15.76 14.39 -5.50
CA GLY A 449 -16.50 14.98 -4.40
C GLY A 449 -17.33 14.00 -3.57
N LYS A 450 -17.21 12.70 -3.81
CA LYS A 450 -17.87 11.69 -2.97
C LYS A 450 -17.09 11.47 -1.68
N LEU A 451 -17.81 11.49 -0.57
CA LEU A 451 -17.28 11.12 0.74
C LEU A 451 -17.53 9.63 0.98
N VAL A 452 -16.48 8.92 1.33
CA VAL A 452 -16.49 7.49 1.67
C VAL A 452 -16.18 7.35 3.13
N VAL A 453 -17.07 6.74 3.92
CA VAL A 453 -16.87 6.46 5.34
C VAL A 453 -16.92 4.95 5.55
N VAL A 454 -15.85 4.36 6.06
CA VAL A 454 -15.79 2.95 6.41
C VAL A 454 -15.94 2.82 7.91
N VAL A 455 -16.87 1.96 8.35
CA VAL A 455 -17.14 1.69 9.78
C VAL A 455 -17.12 0.19 10.01
N MET A 456 -16.35 -0.26 11.00
CA MET A 456 -16.22 -1.68 11.35
C MET A 456 -16.63 -1.91 12.80
N ASN A 457 -17.38 -2.98 13.05
CA ASN A 457 -17.81 -3.48 14.34
C ASN A 457 -17.33 -4.91 14.54
N GLN A 458 -16.39 -5.11 15.44
CA GLN A 458 -15.83 -6.43 15.77
C GLN A 458 -16.52 -7.12 16.97
N THR A 459 -17.61 -6.57 17.47
CA THR A 459 -18.33 -7.11 18.62
C THR A 459 -19.46 -8.05 18.20
N ASN A 460 -19.91 -8.88 19.15
CA ASN A 460 -21.11 -9.72 19.02
C ASN A 460 -22.44 -8.93 19.15
N LYS A 461 -22.40 -7.59 19.14
CA LYS A 461 -23.57 -6.75 19.39
C LYS A 461 -23.98 -5.99 18.15
N LYS A 462 -25.30 -5.93 17.91
CA LYS A 462 -25.91 -4.96 17.00
C LYS A 462 -25.88 -3.60 17.68
N ILE A 463 -25.28 -2.58 17.04
CA ILE A 463 -25.07 -1.27 17.66
C ILE A 463 -25.69 -0.18 16.77
N PRO A 464 -26.77 0.49 17.20
CA PRO A 464 -27.25 1.70 16.54
C PRO A 464 -26.27 2.86 16.81
N TYR A 465 -26.02 3.68 15.79
CA TYR A 465 -25.18 4.87 15.89
C TYR A 465 -25.66 5.96 14.94
N LYS A 466 -25.17 7.16 15.13
CA LYS A 466 -25.40 8.29 14.22
C LYS A 466 -24.14 8.56 13.41
N LEU A 467 -24.26 8.63 12.08
CA LEU A 467 -23.23 9.26 11.26
C LEU A 467 -23.44 10.77 11.30
N TRP A 468 -22.56 11.51 11.96
CA TRP A 468 -22.65 12.95 12.14
C TRP A 468 -21.63 13.71 11.28
N ILE A 469 -22.12 14.66 10.47
CA ILE A 469 -21.32 15.48 9.54
C ILE A 469 -21.86 16.91 9.58
N ALA A 470 -21.06 17.86 10.03
CA ALA A 470 -21.32 19.31 9.94
C ALA A 470 -22.74 19.72 10.39
N GLY A 471 -23.20 19.27 11.55
CA GLY A 471 -24.48 19.67 12.13
C GLY A 471 -25.68 18.86 11.63
N LYS A 472 -25.44 17.79 10.86
CA LYS A 472 -26.47 16.86 10.39
C LYS A 472 -26.10 15.43 10.74
N ALA A 473 -27.11 14.60 10.97
CA ALA A 473 -26.92 13.19 11.30
C ALA A 473 -27.87 12.27 10.54
N ALA A 474 -27.40 11.07 10.28
CA ALA A 474 -28.20 9.96 9.80
C ALA A 474 -28.12 8.80 10.81
N ASP A 475 -29.27 8.16 11.08
CA ASP A 475 -29.34 6.98 11.93
C ASP A 475 -28.88 5.74 11.17
N VAL A 476 -27.96 4.99 11.74
CA VAL A 476 -27.35 3.79 11.15
C VAL A 476 -27.37 2.66 12.14
N THR A 477 -27.41 1.44 11.68
CA THR A 477 -27.25 0.26 12.53
C THR A 477 -26.10 -0.60 12.03
N SER A 478 -25.09 -0.80 12.88
CA SER A 478 -24.00 -1.75 12.61
C SER A 478 -24.38 -3.14 13.12
N LEU A 479 -24.22 -4.14 12.25
CA LEU A 479 -24.42 -5.54 12.62
C LEU A 479 -23.23 -6.08 13.43
N PRO A 480 -23.40 -7.18 14.18
CA PRO A 480 -22.27 -7.87 14.81
C PRO A 480 -21.26 -8.30 13.74
N HIS A 481 -19.97 -8.29 14.09
CA HIS A 481 -18.90 -8.74 13.19
C HIS A 481 -19.09 -8.28 11.74
N SER A 482 -19.11 -6.97 11.53
CA SER A 482 -19.43 -6.37 10.23
C SER A 482 -18.50 -5.24 9.86
N ILE A 483 -18.41 -5.00 8.57
CA ILE A 483 -17.83 -3.80 7.99
C ILE A 483 -18.84 -3.18 7.04
N ALA A 484 -18.99 -1.87 7.09
CA ALA A 484 -19.87 -1.11 6.22
C ALA A 484 -19.15 0.06 5.57
N THR A 485 -19.47 0.32 4.30
CA THR A 485 -19.06 1.53 3.58
C THR A 485 -20.27 2.39 3.31
N LEU A 486 -20.21 3.64 3.77
CA LEU A 486 -21.23 4.66 3.56
C LEU A 486 -20.69 5.62 2.48
N LEU A 487 -21.41 5.73 1.37
CA LEU A 487 -21.03 6.52 0.19
C LEU A 487 -21.99 7.69 0.02
N LEU A 488 -21.48 8.94 0.07
CA LEU A 488 -22.24 10.19 -0.01
C LEU A 488 -21.89 10.99 -1.27
#